data_a2bb418d663223f7cfc46be2a63601a0
#
_entry.id   a2bb418d663223f7cfc46be2a63601a0
#
_cell.length_a   1.000
_cell.length_b   1.000
_cell.length_c   1.000
_cell.angle_alpha   90.00
_cell.angle_beta   90.00
_cell.angle_gamma   90.00
#
_symmetry.space_group_name_H-M   'P 1'
#
loop_
_entity.id
_entity.type
_entity.pdbx_description
1 polymer ?
#
loop_
_entity_poly.entity_id
_entity_poly.type
_entity_poly.pdbx_seq_one_letter_code
_entity_poly.pdbx_strand_id
1 'polypeptide(L)'
;MGDSKQAPDITLKSVVSGRTVNPRKTAAPLVLVFATQATTELVNPFRAALRQQFPDPAAVVIASVVDLARVPRLMRKMAESALSKRYEEVVATLEPGQDPSQFVVMLPDWKGELAAAIGLPSLGDEMGVAVVAPGGAIAGAYQATEPLGPTTELLAAISA
;
A
#
# COMPACT_ATOMS: atom_id res chain seq x y z
N MET A 1 15.23 8.08 -21.41
CA MET A 1 15.08 7.91 -21.09
C MET A 1 15.11 8.09 -19.95
N GLY A 2 15.22 8.17 -19.36
CA GLY A 2 15.43 8.38 -18.03
C GLY A 2 14.43 9.14 -17.24
N ASP A 3 13.31 9.26 -17.73
CA ASP A 3 12.29 10.07 -17.10
C ASP A 3 11.47 9.29 -16.07
N SER A 4 12.04 8.23 -15.51
CA SER A 4 11.39 7.49 -14.45
C SER A 4 11.17 8.42 -13.24
N LYS A 5 9.92 8.62 -12.89
CA LYS A 5 9.59 9.41 -11.73
C LYS A 5 10.07 8.68 -10.48
N GLN A 6 10.72 9.41 -9.59
CA GLN A 6 11.14 8.84 -8.32
C GLN A 6 10.01 8.92 -7.30
N ALA A 7 9.90 7.89 -6.49
CA ALA A 7 8.94 7.90 -5.39
C ALA A 7 9.33 8.97 -4.38
N PRO A 8 8.35 9.54 -3.66
CA PRO A 8 8.65 10.56 -2.66
C PRO A 8 9.45 9.99 -1.49
N ASP A 9 10.32 10.81 -0.92
CA ASP A 9 11.08 10.44 0.27
C ASP A 9 10.22 10.72 1.50
N ILE A 10 9.21 9.88 1.69
CA ILE A 10 8.26 9.98 2.80
C ILE A 10 8.26 8.65 3.53
N THR A 11 8.53 8.68 4.83
CA THR A 11 8.50 7.49 5.66
C THR A 11 7.19 7.41 6.41
N LEU A 12 6.46 6.31 6.23
CA LEU A 12 5.23 6.04 6.98
C LEU A 12 5.45 4.79 7.83
N LYS A 13 4.71 4.72 8.92
CA LYS A 13 4.84 3.65 9.91
C LYS A 13 3.56 2.85 9.97
N SER A 14 3.68 1.53 9.82
CA SER A 14 2.53 0.64 9.87
C SER A 14 1.93 0.62 11.28
N VAL A 15 0.59 0.55 11.34
CA VAL A 15 -0.10 0.37 12.61
C VAL A 15 0.30 -0.98 13.20
N VAL A 16 0.21 -1.08 14.50
CA VAL A 16 0.48 -2.29 15.30
C VAL A 16 1.93 -2.74 15.22
N SER A 17 2.43 -3.15 14.04
CA SER A 17 3.79 -3.68 13.90
C SER A 17 4.88 -2.63 14.03
N GLY A 18 4.56 -1.37 13.74
CA GLY A 18 5.54 -0.30 13.75
C GLY A 18 6.54 -0.34 12.59
N ARG A 19 6.34 -1.22 11.63
CA ARG A 19 7.22 -1.33 10.46
C ARG A 19 7.18 -0.03 9.66
N THR A 20 8.36 0.50 9.32
CA THR A 20 8.46 1.71 8.51
C THR A 20 8.61 1.37 7.04
N VAL A 21 8.00 2.18 6.19
CA VAL A 21 8.09 2.03 4.74
C VAL A 21 8.41 3.40 4.13
N ASN A 22 9.47 3.44 3.33
CA ASN A 22 9.81 4.62 2.56
C ASN A 22 9.92 4.21 1.10
N PRO A 23 8.99 4.68 0.24
CA PRO A 23 8.96 4.23 -1.16
C PRO A 23 10.25 4.52 -1.93
N ARG A 24 10.95 5.61 -1.61
CA ARG A 24 12.19 5.95 -2.30
C ARG A 24 13.35 5.02 -1.94
N LYS A 25 13.28 4.41 -0.76
CA LYS A 25 14.38 3.60 -0.22
C LYS A 25 14.03 2.12 -0.13
N THR A 26 13.06 1.66 -0.93
CA THR A 26 12.68 0.26 -0.89
C THR A 26 13.75 -0.62 -1.51
N ALA A 27 14.08 -1.73 -0.83
CA ALA A 27 15.05 -2.70 -1.33
C ALA A 27 14.40 -3.76 -2.23
N ALA A 28 13.10 -3.93 -2.13
CA ALA A 28 12.32 -4.89 -2.93
C ALA A 28 11.22 -4.13 -3.67
N PRO A 29 10.64 -4.71 -4.72
CA PRO A 29 9.46 -4.12 -5.37
C PRO A 29 8.37 -3.84 -4.33
N LEU A 30 7.78 -2.66 -4.41
CA LEU A 30 6.79 -2.21 -3.45
C LEU A 30 5.49 -1.86 -4.18
N VAL A 31 4.39 -2.45 -3.73
CA VAL A 31 3.05 -2.11 -4.22
C VAL A 31 2.36 -1.29 -3.14
N LEU A 32 2.02 -0.05 -3.47
CA LEU A 32 1.25 0.82 -2.58
C LEU A 32 -0.19 0.81 -3.06
N VAL A 33 -1.10 0.47 -2.17
CA VAL A 33 -2.54 0.44 -2.47
C VAL A 33 -3.21 1.56 -1.71
N PHE A 34 -3.83 2.47 -2.45
CA PHE A 34 -4.54 3.62 -1.87
C PHE A 34 -6.04 3.36 -1.98
N ALA A 35 -6.73 3.43 -0.87
CA ALA A 35 -8.16 3.20 -0.83
C ALA A 35 -8.87 4.33 -0.11
N THR A 36 -10.10 4.59 -0.55
CA THR A 36 -11.02 5.46 0.15
C THR A 36 -11.96 4.60 0.99
N GLN A 37 -12.85 5.24 1.74
CA GLN A 37 -13.86 4.51 2.47
C GLN A 37 -14.77 3.69 1.53
N ALA A 38 -15.00 4.20 0.32
CA ALA A 38 -15.82 3.53 -0.68
C ALA A 38 -15.17 2.26 -1.24
N THR A 39 -13.84 2.19 -1.28
CA THR A 39 -13.11 1.08 -1.89
C THR A 39 -12.43 0.17 -0.89
N THR A 40 -12.60 0.43 0.40
CA THR A 40 -11.96 -0.33 1.47
C THR A 40 -12.17 -1.84 1.33
N GLU A 41 -13.36 -2.26 0.94
CA GLU A 41 -13.67 -3.69 0.81
C GLU A 41 -12.99 -4.35 -0.40
N LEU A 42 -12.52 -3.55 -1.35
CA LEU A 42 -11.82 -4.09 -2.52
C LEU A 42 -10.36 -4.40 -2.26
N VAL A 43 -9.79 -3.81 -1.21
CA VAL A 43 -8.35 -3.92 -0.93
C VAL A 43 -7.95 -5.35 -0.56
N ASN A 44 -8.69 -5.98 0.34
CA ASN A 44 -8.32 -7.32 0.81
C ASN A 44 -8.35 -8.38 -0.30
N PRO A 45 -9.41 -8.46 -1.12
CA PRO A 45 -9.41 -9.39 -2.24
C PRO A 45 -8.28 -9.13 -3.24
N PHE A 46 -7.99 -7.87 -3.53
CA PHE A 46 -6.90 -7.51 -4.43
C PHE A 46 -5.55 -7.96 -3.85
N ARG A 47 -5.31 -7.64 -2.58
CA ARG A 47 -4.07 -8.02 -1.93
C ARG A 47 -3.90 -9.54 -1.87
N ALA A 48 -4.97 -10.26 -1.54
CA ALA A 48 -4.93 -11.72 -1.48
C ALA A 48 -4.63 -12.32 -2.85
N ALA A 49 -5.26 -11.83 -3.91
CA ALA A 49 -5.02 -12.31 -5.26
C ALA A 49 -3.60 -12.00 -5.72
N LEU A 50 -3.10 -10.82 -5.40
CA LEU A 50 -1.73 -10.44 -5.74
C LEU A 50 -0.72 -11.31 -4.98
N ARG A 51 -1.00 -11.59 -3.72
CA ARG A 51 -0.12 -12.42 -2.88
C ARG A 51 -0.08 -13.88 -3.35
N GLN A 52 -1.14 -14.38 -3.97
CA GLN A 52 -1.12 -15.70 -4.57
C GLN A 52 -0.10 -15.80 -5.70
N GLN A 53 0.10 -14.73 -6.44
CA GLN A 53 1.08 -14.70 -7.52
C GLN A 53 2.49 -14.37 -7.03
N PHE A 54 2.59 -13.62 -5.94
CA PHE A 54 3.85 -13.21 -5.34
C PHE A 54 3.82 -13.54 -3.84
N PRO A 55 3.96 -14.83 -3.50
CA PRO A 55 3.73 -15.27 -2.12
C PRO A 55 4.80 -14.87 -1.11
N ASP A 56 6.00 -14.52 -1.58
CA ASP A 56 7.10 -14.16 -0.68
C ASP A 56 7.00 -12.68 -0.28
N PRO A 57 6.71 -12.38 1.00
CA PRO A 57 6.58 -10.98 1.44
C PRO A 57 7.90 -10.22 1.43
N ALA A 58 9.03 -10.91 1.36
CA ALA A 58 10.34 -10.26 1.24
C ALA A 58 10.65 -9.93 -0.22
N ALA A 59 10.11 -10.69 -1.16
CA ALA A 59 10.34 -10.47 -2.58
C ALA A 59 9.46 -9.36 -3.15
N VAL A 60 8.24 -9.20 -2.63
CA VAL A 60 7.32 -8.12 -3.02
C VAL A 60 6.61 -7.64 -1.77
N VAL A 61 6.76 -6.36 -1.47
CA VAL A 61 6.09 -5.72 -0.33
C VAL A 61 4.77 -5.13 -0.82
N ILE A 62 3.69 -5.46 -0.14
CA ILE A 62 2.37 -4.90 -0.44
C ILE A 62 1.91 -4.09 0.77
N ALA A 63 1.74 -2.80 0.59
CA ALA A 63 1.35 -1.90 1.67
C ALA A 63 0.06 -1.15 1.32
N SER A 64 -0.86 -1.12 2.26
CA SER A 64 -2.08 -0.33 2.13
C SER A 64 -1.85 1.03 2.75
N VAL A 65 -2.19 2.08 2.02
CA VAL A 65 -2.06 3.46 2.51
C VAL A 65 -3.46 4.00 2.78
N VAL A 66 -3.67 4.49 3.99
CA VAL A 66 -4.95 5.04 4.41
C VAL A 66 -4.80 6.55 4.53
N ASP A 67 -5.51 7.30 3.69
CA ASP A 67 -5.47 8.76 3.73
C ASP A 67 -6.34 9.27 4.88
N LEU A 68 -5.71 9.87 5.86
CA LEU A 68 -6.36 10.39 7.06
C LEU A 68 -6.28 11.92 7.16
N ALA A 69 -5.96 12.59 6.07
CA ALA A 69 -5.80 14.04 6.07
C ALA A 69 -7.07 14.78 6.50
N ARG A 70 -8.24 14.18 6.23
CA ARG A 70 -9.51 14.81 6.58
C ARG A 70 -10.02 14.44 7.97
N VAL A 71 -9.30 13.60 8.70
CA VAL A 71 -9.71 13.20 10.05
C VAL A 71 -9.41 14.35 11.02
N PRO A 72 -10.42 14.87 11.73
CA PRO A 72 -10.17 15.92 12.71
C PRO A 72 -9.24 15.45 13.82
N ARG A 73 -8.44 16.36 14.34
CA ARG A 73 -7.46 16.03 15.37
C ARG A 73 -8.08 15.33 16.58
N LEU A 74 -9.30 15.73 16.96
CA LEU A 74 -10.00 15.14 18.10
C LEU A 74 -10.39 13.68 17.85
N MET A 75 -10.45 13.25 16.59
CA MET A 75 -10.87 11.89 16.24
C MET A 75 -9.70 10.99 15.89
N ARG A 76 -8.46 11.46 16.02
CA ARG A 76 -7.28 10.66 15.66
C ARG A 76 -7.20 9.35 16.43
N LYS A 77 -7.48 9.37 17.73
CA LYS A 77 -7.44 8.15 18.54
C LYS A 77 -8.47 7.14 18.08
N MET A 78 -9.66 7.59 17.72
CA MET A 78 -10.69 6.70 17.19
C MET A 78 -10.25 6.09 15.87
N ALA A 79 -9.65 6.90 15.00
CA ALA A 79 -9.16 6.42 13.72
C ALA A 79 -8.03 5.41 13.91
N GLU A 80 -7.11 5.67 14.83
CA GLU A 80 -6.03 4.74 15.15
C GLU A 80 -6.57 3.41 15.68
N SER A 81 -7.56 3.47 16.57
CA SER A 81 -8.19 2.27 17.09
C SER A 81 -8.90 1.48 16.01
N ALA A 82 -9.58 2.16 15.11
CA ALA A 82 -10.26 1.50 13.98
C ALA A 82 -9.26 0.81 13.05
N LEU A 83 -8.12 1.47 12.78
CA LEU A 83 -7.07 0.88 11.94
C LEU A 83 -6.42 -0.32 12.63
N SER A 84 -6.16 -0.23 13.93
CA SER A 84 -5.58 -1.34 14.68
C SER A 84 -6.51 -2.54 14.68
N LYS A 85 -7.81 -2.30 14.86
CA LYS A 85 -8.80 -3.37 14.80
C LYS A 85 -8.85 -4.02 13.43
N ARG A 86 -8.80 -3.20 12.37
CA ARG A 86 -8.79 -3.71 11.01
C ARG A 86 -7.52 -4.52 10.73
N TYR A 87 -6.38 -4.05 11.23
CA TYR A 87 -5.13 -4.78 11.13
C TYR A 87 -5.28 -6.18 11.74
N GLU A 88 -5.84 -6.26 12.95
CA GLU A 88 -6.04 -7.54 13.63
C GLU A 88 -7.01 -8.45 12.89
N GLU A 89 -8.06 -7.89 12.29
CA GLU A 89 -8.98 -8.66 11.47
C GLU A 89 -8.29 -9.31 10.28
N VAL A 90 -7.37 -8.58 9.64
CA VAL A 90 -6.59 -9.11 8.53
C VAL A 90 -5.61 -10.18 9.01
N VAL A 91 -4.96 -9.93 10.15
CA VAL A 91 -4.05 -10.91 10.75
C VAL A 91 -4.77 -12.23 11.03
N ALA A 92 -6.02 -12.17 11.44
CA ALA A 92 -6.81 -13.36 11.71
C ALA A 92 -7.06 -14.21 10.46
N THR A 93 -6.88 -13.65 9.27
CA THR A 93 -7.02 -14.39 8.00
C THR A 93 -5.72 -15.05 7.57
N LEU A 94 -4.61 -14.74 8.23
CA LEU A 94 -3.31 -15.32 7.86
C LEU A 94 -3.21 -16.78 8.27
N GLU A 95 -2.39 -17.54 7.54
CA GLU A 95 -2.13 -18.92 7.86
C GLU A 95 -1.09 -19.01 8.99
N PRO A 96 -1.07 -20.14 9.74
CA PRO A 96 -0.05 -20.36 10.76
C PRO A 96 1.36 -20.24 10.17
N GLY A 97 2.23 -19.56 10.87
CA GLY A 97 3.62 -19.36 10.44
C GLY A 97 3.86 -18.12 9.60
N GLN A 98 2.80 -17.44 9.15
CA GLN A 98 2.96 -16.17 8.45
C GLN A 98 3.18 -15.05 9.45
N ASP A 99 4.25 -14.27 9.24
CA ASP A 99 4.60 -13.15 10.12
C ASP A 99 3.70 -11.95 9.79
N PRO A 100 2.84 -11.52 10.72
CA PRO A 100 1.96 -10.39 10.47
C PRO A 100 2.68 -9.12 10.03
N SER A 101 3.86 -8.84 10.60
CA SER A 101 4.61 -7.64 10.25
C SER A 101 5.05 -7.61 8.80
N GLN A 102 5.19 -8.78 8.16
CA GLN A 102 5.56 -8.89 6.75
C GLN A 102 4.36 -8.94 5.83
N PHE A 103 3.29 -9.60 6.26
CA PHE A 103 2.12 -9.81 5.41
C PHE A 103 1.05 -8.72 5.53
N VAL A 104 1.02 -7.97 6.62
CA VAL A 104 0.05 -6.92 6.82
C VAL A 104 0.78 -5.61 7.08
N VAL A 105 0.80 -4.74 6.09
CA VAL A 105 1.43 -3.42 6.20
C VAL A 105 0.34 -2.40 5.93
N MET A 106 -0.03 -1.64 6.94
CA MET A 106 -1.10 -0.67 6.87
C MET A 106 -0.58 0.68 7.35
N LEU A 107 -0.44 1.60 6.41
CA LEU A 107 0.25 2.87 6.62
C LEU A 107 -0.76 4.02 6.74
N PRO A 108 -0.96 4.58 7.94
CA PRO A 108 -1.79 5.77 8.07
C PRO A 108 -1.02 7.00 7.56
N ASP A 109 -1.63 7.73 6.65
CA ASP A 109 -1.06 8.95 6.11
C ASP A 109 -1.87 10.14 6.63
N TRP A 110 -1.44 10.69 7.76
CA TRP A 110 -2.15 11.76 8.45
C TRP A 110 -2.15 13.07 7.68
N LYS A 111 -1.20 13.27 6.78
CA LYS A 111 -1.08 14.50 6.00
C LYS A 111 -1.62 14.36 4.58
N GLY A 112 -1.94 13.14 4.15
CA GLY A 112 -2.41 12.88 2.80
C GLY A 112 -1.36 13.17 1.73
N GLU A 113 -0.08 13.14 2.09
CA GLU A 113 1.01 13.53 1.21
C GLU A 113 1.38 12.51 0.15
N LEU A 114 1.24 11.23 0.48
CA LEU A 114 1.83 10.19 -0.36
C LEU A 114 1.13 10.07 -1.72
N ALA A 115 -0.19 10.02 -1.73
CA ALA A 115 -0.94 9.91 -2.98
C ALA A 115 -0.70 11.14 -3.87
N ALA A 116 -0.70 12.32 -3.28
CA ALA A 116 -0.45 13.57 -4.01
C ALA A 116 0.96 13.62 -4.57
N ALA A 117 1.96 13.19 -3.79
CA ALA A 117 3.35 13.20 -4.22
C ALA A 117 3.60 12.19 -5.36
N ILE A 118 2.86 11.10 -5.39
CA ILE A 118 2.95 10.11 -6.46
C ILE A 118 2.23 10.60 -7.72
N GLY A 119 1.28 11.51 -7.55
CA GLY A 119 0.54 12.08 -8.67
C GLY A 119 -0.80 11.39 -8.92
N LEU A 120 -1.30 10.65 -7.95
CA LEU A 120 -2.63 10.07 -8.07
C LEU A 120 -3.70 11.14 -7.87
N PRO A 121 -4.70 11.18 -8.73
CA PRO A 121 -5.79 12.12 -8.55
C PRO A 121 -6.69 11.70 -7.38
N SER A 122 -7.70 12.50 -7.13
CA SER A 122 -8.69 12.19 -6.11
C SER A 122 -9.34 10.83 -6.40
N LEU A 123 -9.25 9.92 -5.45
CA LEU A 123 -9.83 8.58 -5.59
C LEU A 123 -11.30 8.64 -5.19
N GLY A 124 -12.18 8.15 -6.04
CA GLY A 124 -13.61 8.03 -5.74
C GLY A 124 -13.96 6.58 -5.48
N ASP A 125 -14.53 5.95 -6.51
CA ASP A 125 -14.93 4.54 -6.44
C ASP A 125 -13.83 3.59 -6.91
N GLU A 126 -12.64 4.11 -7.16
CA GLU A 126 -11.52 3.30 -7.63
C GLU A 126 -10.38 3.29 -6.62
N MET A 127 -9.65 2.18 -6.60
CA MET A 127 -8.41 2.10 -5.83
C MET A 127 -7.29 2.77 -6.61
N GLY A 128 -6.36 3.39 -5.89
CA GLY A 128 -5.11 3.83 -6.49
C GLY A 128 -4.04 2.78 -6.23
N VAL A 129 -3.18 2.55 -7.21
CA VAL A 129 -2.07 1.63 -7.05
C VAL A 129 -0.81 2.27 -7.61
N ALA A 130 0.27 2.17 -6.87
CA ALA A 130 1.59 2.57 -7.35
C ALA A 130 2.54 1.39 -7.20
N VAL A 131 3.28 1.07 -8.25
CA VAL A 131 4.30 0.02 -8.22
C VAL A 131 5.66 0.71 -8.27
N VAL A 132 6.47 0.47 -7.24
CA VAL A 132 7.78 1.09 -7.08
C VAL A 132 8.85 0.01 -7.21
N ALA A 133 9.80 0.24 -8.12
CA ALA A 133 10.94 -0.66 -8.28
C ALA A 133 11.94 -0.48 -7.16
N PRO A 134 12.80 -1.48 -6.89
CA PRO A 134 13.88 -1.30 -5.92
C PRO A 134 14.72 -0.05 -6.24
N GLY A 135 15.00 0.73 -5.21
CA GLY A 135 15.71 1.99 -5.39
C GLY A 135 14.80 3.19 -5.57
N GLY A 136 13.48 3.01 -5.69
CA GLY A 136 12.53 4.10 -5.65
C GLY A 136 11.96 4.59 -6.97
N ALA A 137 12.30 3.98 -8.10
CA ALA A 137 11.71 4.39 -9.38
C ALA A 137 10.27 3.91 -9.48
N ILE A 138 9.35 4.81 -9.81
CA ILE A 138 7.94 4.45 -9.97
C ILE A 138 7.77 3.77 -11.32
N ALA A 139 7.41 2.47 -11.31
CA ALA A 139 7.16 1.72 -12.51
C ALA A 139 5.79 2.06 -13.12
N GLY A 140 4.83 2.39 -12.28
CA GLY A 140 3.51 2.83 -12.72
C GLY A 140 2.65 3.26 -11.55
N ALA A 141 1.71 4.15 -11.83
CA ALA A 141 0.72 4.61 -10.85
C ALA A 141 -0.59 4.84 -11.58
N TYR A 142 -1.69 4.29 -11.08
CA TYR A 142 -2.97 4.32 -11.78
C TYR A 142 -4.13 4.08 -10.83
N GLN A 143 -5.33 4.34 -11.33
CA GLN A 143 -6.56 4.05 -10.61
C GLN A 143 -7.34 2.97 -11.36
N ALA A 144 -7.97 2.06 -10.63
CA ALA A 144 -8.84 1.05 -11.20
C ALA A 144 -9.70 0.40 -10.13
N THR A 145 -10.83 -0.16 -10.54
CA THR A 145 -11.63 -1.01 -9.65
C THR A 145 -11.07 -2.42 -9.60
N GLU A 146 -10.40 -2.85 -10.67
CA GLU A 146 -9.78 -4.17 -10.77
C GLU A 146 -8.31 -4.03 -11.22
N PRO A 147 -7.42 -3.61 -10.31
CA PRO A 147 -6.04 -3.32 -10.71
C PRO A 147 -5.11 -4.52 -10.79
N LEU A 148 -5.60 -5.73 -10.56
CA LEU A 148 -4.73 -6.92 -10.47
C LEU A 148 -3.90 -7.16 -11.74
N GLY A 149 -4.52 -7.12 -12.92
CA GLY A 149 -3.82 -7.35 -14.18
C GLY A 149 -2.66 -6.39 -14.41
N PRO A 150 -2.92 -5.07 -14.42
CA PRO A 150 -1.85 -4.10 -14.60
C PRO A 150 -0.75 -4.19 -13.54
N THR A 151 -1.12 -4.44 -12.29
CA THR A 151 -0.15 -4.57 -11.20
C THR A 151 0.75 -5.78 -11.42
N THR A 152 0.15 -6.91 -11.79
CA THR A 152 0.90 -8.14 -12.06
C THR A 152 1.90 -7.93 -13.21
N GLU A 153 1.47 -7.26 -14.28
CA GLU A 153 2.33 -6.97 -15.42
C GLU A 153 3.52 -6.09 -15.04
N LEU A 154 3.27 -5.05 -14.24
CA LEU A 154 4.35 -4.16 -13.80
C LEU A 154 5.35 -4.89 -12.90
N LEU A 155 4.86 -5.72 -11.98
CA LEU A 155 5.75 -6.50 -11.11
C LEU A 155 6.57 -7.49 -11.90
N ALA A 156 5.98 -8.16 -12.88
CA ALA A 156 6.71 -9.10 -13.73
C ALA A 156 7.80 -8.38 -14.51
N ALA A 157 7.53 -7.19 -15.01
CA ALA A 157 8.50 -6.42 -15.77
C ALA A 157 9.71 -6.00 -14.93
N ILE A 158 9.51 -5.59 -13.69
CA ILE A 158 10.62 -5.14 -12.84
C ILE A 158 11.32 -6.29 -12.14
N SER A 159 10.74 -7.48 -12.13
CA SER A 159 11.35 -8.68 -11.54
C SER A 159 12.10 -9.51 -12.57
N ALA A 160 11.98 -9.17 -13.83
CA ALA A 160 12.63 -9.90 -14.91
C ALA A 160 14.13 -9.67 -14.98
#